data_3561e58bab2f4f3158be5e8908e58c2c
#
_entry.id   3561e58bab2f4f3158be5e8908e58c2c
#
_cell.length_a   1.000
_cell.length_b   1.000
_cell.length_c   1.000
_cell.angle_alpha   90.00
_cell.angle_beta   90.00
_cell.angle_gamma   90.00
#
_symmetry.space_group_name_H-M   'P 1'
#
loop_
_entity.id
_entity.type
_entity.pdbx_description
1 polymer ?
#
loop_
_entity_poly.entity_id
_entity_poly.type
_entity_poly.pdbx_seq_one_letter_code
_entity_poly.pdbx_strand_id
1 'polypeptide(L)'
;LIELMSHQNFADMQYGLDPGFRFTVSRAIYKGLARFMAERKGRELVIEPLPVKDFSIKRTRKDQYQLSWAPTPDPLEPTAMPTKYIIMERTGDDLGFHNIGETKSTHFDINVTDDEIHSFQIIAANAGGTAFPSETLALREAPDGSKPILIINGFTRVSGPGHFSAGGEAGFDADKDTLYINAHGTSTPLNDKTETATSLS
;
A
#
# COMPACT_ATOMS: atom_id res chain seq x y z
N LEU A 1 -9.47 12.60 -23.69
CA LEU A 1 -10.22 12.95 -22.48
C LEU A 1 -10.76 11.66 -21.86
N ILE A 2 -10.58 11.47 -20.58
CA ILE A 2 -11.17 10.39 -19.80
C ILE A 2 -12.10 11.04 -18.79
N GLU A 3 -13.38 10.69 -18.83
CA GLU A 3 -14.40 11.10 -17.89
C GLU A 3 -14.96 9.85 -17.23
N LEU A 4 -14.87 9.77 -15.91
CA LEU A 4 -15.13 8.50 -15.21
C LEU A 4 -16.49 8.45 -14.51
N MET A 5 -16.88 9.49 -13.84
CA MET A 5 -18.04 9.49 -12.94
C MET A 5 -18.56 10.89 -12.70
N SER A 6 -19.81 10.98 -12.23
CA SER A 6 -20.43 12.25 -11.86
C SER A 6 -20.40 12.43 -10.34
N HIS A 7 -19.82 13.53 -9.86
CA HIS A 7 -19.90 13.93 -8.46
C HIS A 7 -21.33 14.30 -7.99
N GLN A 8 -22.28 14.43 -8.94
CA GLN A 8 -23.70 14.69 -8.65
C GLN A 8 -24.52 13.41 -8.54
N ASN A 9 -23.92 12.24 -8.81
CA ASN A 9 -24.60 10.95 -8.71
C ASN A 9 -24.09 10.22 -7.47
N PHE A 10 -24.99 9.96 -6.53
CA PHE A 10 -24.65 9.29 -5.27
C PHE A 10 -24.03 7.89 -5.48
N ALA A 11 -24.54 7.11 -6.44
CA ALA A 11 -23.98 5.79 -6.74
C ALA A 11 -22.53 5.90 -7.26
N ASP A 12 -22.25 6.88 -8.12
CA ASP A 12 -20.91 7.15 -8.62
C ASP A 12 -19.97 7.61 -7.49
N MET A 13 -20.48 8.44 -6.57
CA MET A 13 -19.72 8.94 -5.44
C MET A 13 -19.31 7.85 -4.45
N GLN A 14 -20.13 6.83 -4.23
CA GLN A 14 -19.77 5.68 -3.40
C GLN A 14 -18.48 5.00 -3.92
N TYR A 15 -18.38 4.81 -5.23
CA TYR A 15 -17.18 4.27 -5.85
C TYR A 15 -16.05 5.30 -5.92
N GLY A 16 -16.36 6.54 -6.33
CA GLY A 16 -15.36 7.59 -6.49
C GLY A 16 -14.62 7.93 -5.19
N LEU A 17 -15.25 7.73 -4.03
CA LEU A 17 -14.65 7.94 -2.72
C LEU A 17 -13.97 6.69 -2.14
N ASP A 18 -14.13 5.52 -2.78
CA ASP A 18 -13.46 4.28 -2.35
C ASP A 18 -11.99 4.27 -2.84
N PRO A 19 -11.00 4.25 -1.93
CA PRO A 19 -9.59 4.19 -2.30
C PRO A 19 -9.21 2.96 -3.13
N GLY A 20 -9.84 1.80 -2.86
CA GLY A 20 -9.61 0.57 -3.62
C GLY A 20 -10.10 0.69 -5.07
N PHE A 21 -11.26 1.31 -5.28
CA PHE A 21 -11.76 1.59 -6.61
C PHE A 21 -10.87 2.59 -7.36
N ARG A 22 -10.43 3.66 -6.71
CA ARG A 22 -9.51 4.65 -7.30
C ARG A 22 -8.22 3.99 -7.78
N PHE A 23 -7.63 3.12 -6.98
CA PHE A 23 -6.44 2.35 -7.37
C PHE A 23 -6.73 1.48 -8.61
N THR A 24 -7.84 0.75 -8.60
CA THR A 24 -8.22 -0.15 -9.72
C THR A 24 -8.41 0.61 -11.02
N VAL A 25 -9.12 1.75 -10.98
CA VAL A 25 -9.33 2.60 -12.15
C VAL A 25 -8.03 3.22 -12.65
N SER A 26 -7.20 3.76 -11.76
CA SER A 26 -5.90 4.32 -12.12
C SER A 26 -5.01 3.29 -12.79
N ARG A 27 -4.98 2.06 -12.26
CA ARG A 27 -4.25 0.93 -12.86
C ARG A 27 -4.81 0.52 -14.23
N ALA A 28 -6.14 0.54 -14.41
CA ALA A 28 -6.76 0.25 -15.70
C ALA A 28 -6.39 1.29 -16.77
N ILE A 29 -6.40 2.57 -16.41
CA ILE A 29 -5.97 3.66 -17.27
C ILE A 29 -4.49 3.52 -17.63
N TYR A 30 -3.63 3.27 -16.64
CA TYR A 30 -2.21 3.02 -16.86
C TYR A 30 -1.97 1.87 -17.85
N LYS A 31 -2.62 0.71 -17.64
CA LYS A 31 -2.50 -0.44 -18.56
C LYS A 31 -2.98 -0.10 -19.98
N GLY A 32 -4.06 0.64 -20.12
CA GLY A 32 -4.56 1.10 -21.42
C GLY A 32 -3.56 2.00 -22.16
N LEU A 33 -2.99 2.98 -21.46
CA LEU A 33 -1.96 3.86 -22.01
C LEU A 33 -0.68 3.11 -22.36
N ALA A 34 -0.24 2.19 -21.50
CA ALA A 34 0.95 1.39 -21.72
C ALA A 34 0.82 0.50 -22.97
N ARG A 35 -0.35 -0.14 -23.17
CA ARG A 35 -0.67 -0.91 -24.39
C ARG A 35 -0.62 -0.04 -25.65
N PHE A 36 -1.32 1.08 -25.62
CA PHE A 36 -1.33 2.02 -26.75
C PHE A 36 0.09 2.47 -27.13
N MET A 37 0.93 2.77 -26.13
CA MET A 37 2.32 3.20 -26.37
C MET A 37 3.20 2.06 -26.87
N ALA A 38 3.02 0.84 -26.36
CA ALA A 38 3.76 -0.33 -26.81
C ALA A 38 3.44 -0.68 -28.26
N GLU A 39 2.16 -0.71 -28.62
CA GLU A 39 1.70 -0.94 -30.01
C GLU A 39 2.27 0.11 -30.97
N ARG A 40 2.19 1.38 -30.64
CA ARG A 40 2.74 2.46 -31.47
C ARG A 40 4.25 2.38 -31.67
N LYS A 41 4.96 1.83 -30.70
CA LYS A 41 6.43 1.70 -30.75
C LYS A 41 6.91 0.32 -31.22
N GLY A 42 5.98 -0.61 -31.52
CA GLY A 42 6.32 -1.98 -31.87
C GLY A 42 7.12 -2.71 -30.77
N ARG A 43 6.82 -2.45 -29.50
CA ARG A 43 7.49 -3.06 -28.35
C ARG A 43 6.59 -4.04 -27.64
N GLU A 44 7.19 -5.08 -27.08
CA GLU A 44 6.50 -5.99 -26.18
C GLU A 44 6.09 -5.23 -24.90
N LEU A 45 4.86 -5.46 -24.45
CA LEU A 45 4.32 -4.87 -23.24
C LEU A 45 4.62 -5.76 -22.06
N VAL A 46 5.28 -5.19 -21.04
CA VAL A 46 5.38 -5.77 -19.70
C VAL A 46 4.82 -4.74 -18.73
N ILE A 47 3.83 -5.14 -17.95
CA ILE A 47 3.22 -4.27 -16.92
C ILE A 47 3.95 -4.48 -15.60
N GLU A 48 4.15 -3.40 -14.85
CA GLU A 48 4.74 -3.44 -13.51
C GLU A 48 3.91 -4.31 -12.56
N PRO A 49 4.55 -4.99 -11.56
CA PRO A 49 3.84 -5.82 -10.60
C PRO A 49 2.88 -5.06 -9.71
N LEU A 50 2.00 -5.78 -9.04
CA LEU A 50 1.28 -5.27 -7.87
C LEU A 50 2.18 -5.33 -6.62
N PRO A 51 1.90 -4.52 -5.58
CA PRO A 51 2.56 -4.66 -4.29
C PRO A 51 2.45 -6.09 -3.75
N VAL A 52 3.48 -6.53 -3.05
CA VAL A 52 3.44 -7.83 -2.37
C VAL A 52 2.36 -7.86 -1.29
N LYS A 53 1.93 -9.05 -0.93
CA LYS A 53 0.99 -9.30 0.17
C LYS A 53 1.60 -10.25 1.20
N ASP A 54 0.91 -10.38 2.33
CA ASP A 54 1.28 -11.29 3.40
C ASP A 54 2.72 -11.05 3.90
N PHE A 55 3.15 -9.76 3.90
CA PHE A 55 4.47 -9.40 4.39
C PHE A 55 4.56 -9.65 5.89
N SER A 56 5.60 -10.35 6.31
CA SER A 56 5.82 -10.70 7.70
C SER A 56 7.31 -10.71 8.07
N ILE A 57 7.60 -10.49 9.35
CA ILE A 57 8.93 -10.57 9.95
C ILE A 57 8.90 -11.64 11.04
N LYS A 58 9.80 -12.61 10.96
CA LYS A 58 9.91 -13.67 11.95
C LYS A 58 11.33 -13.77 12.47
N ARG A 59 11.49 -13.76 13.80
CA ARG A 59 12.77 -14.05 14.43
C ARG A 59 13.11 -15.53 14.22
N THR A 60 14.28 -15.83 13.68
CA THR A 60 14.79 -17.17 13.44
C THR A 60 15.77 -17.61 14.53
N ARG A 61 16.64 -16.68 14.94
CA ARG A 61 17.61 -16.86 16.04
C ARG A 61 17.82 -15.51 16.73
N LYS A 62 18.69 -15.45 17.75
CA LYS A 62 19.14 -14.18 18.31
C LYS A 62 19.75 -13.33 17.19
N ASP A 63 19.36 -12.08 17.13
CA ASP A 63 19.82 -11.07 16.17
C ASP A 63 19.55 -11.42 14.69
N GLN A 64 18.81 -12.49 14.40
CA GLN A 64 18.50 -12.96 13.05
C GLN A 64 17.00 -13.02 12.81
N TYR A 65 16.58 -12.42 11.72
CA TYR A 65 15.18 -12.33 11.30
C TYR A 65 15.02 -12.71 9.84
N GLN A 66 13.89 -13.27 9.50
CA GLN A 66 13.50 -13.54 8.13
C GLN A 66 12.30 -12.68 7.77
N LEU A 67 12.45 -11.90 6.72
CA LEU A 67 11.39 -11.23 6.01
C LEU A 67 10.78 -12.23 5.03
N SER A 68 9.45 -12.33 4.96
CA SER A 68 8.75 -13.19 4.00
C SER A 68 7.48 -12.53 3.49
N TRP A 69 7.13 -12.81 2.24
CA TRP A 69 5.99 -12.21 1.54
C TRP A 69 5.47 -13.14 0.45
N ALA A 70 4.34 -12.78 -0.14
CA ALA A 70 3.81 -13.44 -1.32
C ALA A 70 3.63 -12.42 -2.46
N PRO A 71 3.84 -12.81 -3.73
CA PRO A 71 3.48 -11.98 -4.86
C PRO A 71 1.96 -11.82 -4.94
N THR A 72 1.50 -10.67 -5.43
CA THR A 72 0.09 -10.43 -5.73
C THR A 72 -0.11 -10.60 -7.24
N PRO A 73 -0.81 -11.65 -7.69
CA PRO A 73 -1.11 -11.80 -9.12
C PRO A 73 -2.13 -10.75 -9.55
N ASP A 74 -1.94 -10.20 -10.76
CA ASP A 74 -2.97 -9.41 -11.45
C ASP A 74 -3.73 -10.36 -12.39
N PRO A 75 -5.00 -10.72 -12.09
CA PRO A 75 -5.73 -11.73 -12.87
C PRO A 75 -5.98 -11.31 -14.33
N LEU A 76 -5.93 -10.02 -14.60
CA LEU A 76 -6.16 -9.44 -15.94
C LEU A 76 -4.85 -9.07 -16.65
N GLU A 77 -3.68 -9.37 -16.06
CA GLU A 77 -2.39 -8.98 -16.60
C GLU A 77 -1.28 -9.98 -16.23
N PRO A 78 -1.16 -11.09 -17.00
CA PRO A 78 -0.15 -12.12 -16.70
C PRO A 78 1.29 -11.61 -16.75
N THR A 79 1.58 -10.55 -17.52
CA THR A 79 2.93 -9.96 -17.62
C THR A 79 3.37 -9.23 -16.32
N ALA A 80 2.42 -8.93 -15.42
CA ALA A 80 2.68 -8.20 -14.18
C ALA A 80 3.29 -9.06 -13.05
N MET A 81 3.72 -10.27 -13.33
CA MET A 81 4.40 -11.09 -12.32
C MET A 81 5.79 -10.53 -12.01
N PRO A 82 6.16 -10.45 -10.73
CA PRO A 82 7.49 -10.00 -10.33
C PRO A 82 8.57 -11.02 -10.74
N THR A 83 9.73 -10.51 -11.14
CA THR A 83 10.93 -11.31 -11.42
C THR A 83 12.00 -11.14 -10.36
N LYS A 84 11.89 -10.11 -9.52
CA LYS A 84 12.73 -9.84 -8.36
C LYS A 84 12.02 -8.97 -7.34
N TYR A 85 12.58 -8.88 -6.15
CA TYR A 85 12.15 -8.03 -5.05
C TYR A 85 13.31 -7.21 -4.53
N ILE A 86 13.05 -5.97 -4.17
CA ILE A 86 13.97 -5.02 -3.59
C ILE A 86 13.59 -4.87 -2.12
N ILE A 87 14.56 -5.04 -1.23
CA ILE A 87 14.37 -4.93 0.20
C ILE A 87 14.82 -3.52 0.61
N MET A 88 13.90 -2.80 1.21
CA MET A 88 14.11 -1.43 1.67
C MET A 88 14.12 -1.41 3.20
N GLU A 89 15.07 -0.68 3.77
CA GLU A 89 15.20 -0.47 5.21
C GLU A 89 15.28 1.01 5.54
N ARG A 90 14.75 1.36 6.69
CA ARG A 90 14.92 2.64 7.36
C ARG A 90 15.22 2.39 8.82
N THR A 91 16.30 2.98 9.34
CA THR A 91 16.76 2.78 10.71
C THR A 91 16.60 4.05 11.52
N GLY A 92 16.10 3.94 12.74
CA GLY A 92 15.98 5.05 13.69
C GLY A 92 15.23 6.27 13.13
N ASP A 93 15.91 7.43 13.15
CA ASP A 93 15.37 8.71 12.69
C ASP A 93 15.67 9.03 11.21
N ASP A 94 16.13 8.08 10.43
CA ASP A 94 16.34 8.27 8.99
C ASP A 94 15.08 8.80 8.30
N LEU A 95 15.25 9.77 7.39
CA LEU A 95 14.13 10.40 6.68
C LEU A 95 13.58 9.54 5.53
N GLY A 96 14.29 8.49 5.11
CA GLY A 96 13.91 7.69 3.96
C GLY A 96 14.36 6.24 4.05
N PHE A 97 13.80 5.43 3.15
CA PHE A 97 14.18 4.03 3.00
C PHE A 97 15.36 3.88 2.06
N HIS A 98 16.29 2.99 2.38
CA HIS A 98 17.46 2.64 1.60
C HIS A 98 17.36 1.20 1.10
N ASN A 99 17.88 0.93 -0.10
CA ASN A 99 17.96 -0.43 -0.63
C ASN A 99 19.07 -1.19 0.10
N ILE A 100 18.74 -2.28 0.78
CA ILE A 100 19.69 -3.15 1.48
C ILE A 100 19.92 -4.47 0.78
N GLY A 101 19.20 -4.77 -0.29
CA GLY A 101 19.40 -5.98 -1.08
C GLY A 101 18.30 -6.26 -2.08
N GLU A 102 18.58 -7.21 -2.96
CA GLU A 102 17.65 -7.72 -3.95
C GLU A 102 17.62 -9.24 -3.92
N THR A 103 16.45 -9.83 -4.17
CA THR A 103 16.28 -11.28 -4.23
C THR A 103 15.24 -11.68 -5.28
N LYS A 104 15.34 -12.92 -5.77
CA LYS A 104 14.29 -13.56 -6.57
C LYS A 104 13.39 -14.48 -5.72
N SER A 105 13.80 -14.73 -4.49
CA SER A 105 13.02 -15.51 -3.52
C SER A 105 11.94 -14.64 -2.87
N THR A 106 10.95 -15.28 -2.27
CA THR A 106 9.90 -14.62 -1.49
C THR A 106 10.26 -14.50 0.00
N HIS A 107 11.54 -14.52 0.29
CA HIS A 107 12.11 -14.30 1.63
C HIS A 107 13.48 -13.65 1.53
N PHE A 108 13.89 -13.01 2.64
CA PHE A 108 15.21 -12.40 2.78
C PHE A 108 15.61 -12.42 4.26
N ASP A 109 16.82 -12.87 4.55
CA ASP A 109 17.32 -12.94 5.92
C ASP A 109 18.09 -11.65 6.25
N ILE A 110 17.84 -11.11 7.44
CA ILE A 110 18.48 -9.89 7.95
C ILE A 110 19.08 -10.15 9.35
N ASN A 111 20.09 -9.36 9.69
CA ASN A 111 20.66 -9.32 11.03
C ASN A 111 20.40 -7.95 11.64
N VAL A 112 19.88 -7.90 12.85
CA VAL A 112 19.66 -6.67 13.63
C VAL A 112 20.34 -6.88 14.98
N THR A 113 21.40 -6.12 15.23
CA THR A 113 22.31 -6.29 16.39
C THR A 113 22.34 -5.09 17.31
N ASP A 114 21.73 -3.99 16.90
CA ASP A 114 21.61 -2.76 17.69
C ASP A 114 20.22 -2.62 18.33
N ASP A 115 19.98 -1.57 19.05
CA ASP A 115 18.72 -1.29 19.73
C ASP A 115 17.87 -0.21 19.01
N GLU A 116 18.18 0.06 17.75
CA GLU A 116 17.40 0.99 16.92
C GLU A 116 16.11 0.34 16.39
N ILE A 117 15.20 1.16 15.92
CA ILE A 117 14.00 0.69 15.22
C ILE A 117 14.34 0.50 13.75
N HIS A 118 14.25 -0.72 13.27
CA HIS A 118 14.40 -1.06 11.86
C HIS A 118 13.04 -1.24 11.21
N SER A 119 12.77 -0.44 10.20
CA SER A 119 11.51 -0.47 9.42
C SER A 119 11.80 -1.00 8.03
N PHE A 120 10.97 -1.93 7.54
CA PHE A 120 11.18 -2.62 6.26
C PHE A 120 9.99 -2.46 5.34
N GLN A 121 10.28 -2.41 4.05
CA GLN A 121 9.32 -2.48 2.95
C GLN A 121 9.87 -3.39 1.85
N ILE A 122 8.97 -4.03 1.13
CA ILE A 122 9.30 -4.88 -0.02
C ILE A 122 8.72 -4.27 -1.28
N ILE A 123 9.54 -4.12 -2.31
CA ILE A 123 9.14 -3.62 -3.62
C ILE A 123 9.28 -4.74 -4.64
N ALA A 124 8.19 -5.17 -5.24
CA ALA A 124 8.20 -6.11 -6.35
C ALA A 124 8.62 -5.41 -7.64
N ALA A 125 9.42 -6.07 -8.47
CA ALA A 125 9.93 -5.51 -9.73
C ALA A 125 9.94 -6.54 -10.85
N ASN A 126 9.78 -6.05 -12.09
CA ASN A 126 9.99 -6.79 -13.33
C ASN A 126 10.52 -5.86 -14.43
N ALA A 127 10.54 -6.31 -15.68
CA ALA A 127 11.00 -5.49 -16.81
C ALA A 127 10.08 -4.29 -17.12
N GLY A 128 8.83 -4.29 -16.65
CA GLY A 128 7.87 -3.19 -16.82
C GLY A 128 8.06 -2.07 -15.79
N GLY A 129 8.70 -2.34 -14.67
CA GLY A 129 8.92 -1.37 -13.60
C GLY A 129 8.85 -1.96 -12.20
N THR A 130 8.62 -1.07 -11.22
CA THR A 130 8.51 -1.40 -9.81
C THR A 130 7.09 -1.14 -9.30
N ALA A 131 6.59 -2.03 -8.47
CA ALA A 131 5.36 -1.82 -7.73
C ALA A 131 5.50 -0.69 -6.69
N PHE A 132 4.37 -0.22 -6.16
CA PHE A 132 4.38 0.51 -4.90
C PHE A 132 4.96 -0.38 -3.79
N PRO A 133 5.62 0.21 -2.77
CA PRO A 133 6.10 -0.54 -1.62
C PRO A 133 4.97 -1.30 -0.90
N SER A 134 5.33 -2.39 -0.23
CA SER A 134 4.45 -3.03 0.75
C SER A 134 4.10 -2.08 1.90
N GLU A 135 3.20 -2.51 2.76
CA GLU A 135 3.09 -1.93 4.09
C GLU A 135 4.44 -1.94 4.81
N THR A 136 4.64 -1.00 5.72
CA THR A 136 5.84 -0.93 6.55
C THR A 136 5.67 -1.83 7.77
N LEU A 137 6.58 -2.77 7.96
CA LEU A 137 6.74 -3.49 9.21
C LEU A 137 8.03 -3.05 9.89
N ALA A 138 8.02 -3.04 11.22
CA ALA A 138 9.17 -2.63 11.99
C ALA A 138 9.48 -3.65 13.09
N LEU A 139 10.75 -3.71 13.45
CA LEU A 139 11.23 -4.44 14.62
C LEU A 139 12.29 -3.62 15.35
N ARG A 140 12.48 -3.94 16.62
CA ARG A 140 13.59 -3.51 17.45
C ARG A 140 14.05 -4.71 18.26
N GLU A 141 15.35 -4.99 18.30
CA GLU A 141 15.87 -6.02 19.16
C GLU A 141 15.74 -5.57 20.62
N ALA A 142 15.17 -6.42 21.46
CA ALA A 142 14.97 -6.11 22.87
C ALA A 142 16.27 -6.38 23.66
N PRO A 143 16.59 -5.60 24.69
CA PRO A 143 17.70 -5.89 25.58
C PRO A 143 17.60 -7.32 26.14
N ASP A 144 18.75 -7.96 26.37
CA ASP A 144 18.82 -9.32 26.92
C ASP A 144 17.98 -9.46 28.21
N GLY A 145 17.15 -10.50 28.26
CA GLY A 145 16.25 -10.78 29.39
C GLY A 145 14.88 -10.07 29.32
N SER A 146 14.66 -9.21 28.34
CA SER A 146 13.36 -8.57 28.13
C SER A 146 12.36 -9.52 27.48
N LYS A 147 11.08 -9.38 27.82
CA LYS A 147 10.00 -10.12 27.14
C LYS A 147 9.67 -9.42 25.82
N PRO A 148 9.48 -10.18 24.74
CA PRO A 148 9.06 -9.60 23.46
C PRO A 148 7.67 -8.98 23.58
N ILE A 149 7.47 -7.85 22.90
CA ILE A 149 6.18 -7.16 22.74
C ILE A 149 5.79 -7.25 21.28
N LEU A 150 4.58 -7.75 21.01
CA LEU A 150 4.00 -7.74 19.66
C LEU A 150 3.02 -6.58 19.55
N ILE A 151 3.24 -5.70 18.57
CA ILE A 151 2.32 -4.62 18.22
C ILE A 151 1.60 -5.02 16.94
N ILE A 152 0.26 -5.11 17.03
CA ILE A 152 -0.59 -5.41 15.88
C ILE A 152 -1.30 -4.14 15.48
N ASN A 153 -1.01 -3.65 14.26
CA ASN A 153 -1.76 -2.56 13.66
C ASN A 153 -2.90 -3.14 12.82
N GLY A 154 -4.13 -2.99 13.30
CA GLY A 154 -5.35 -3.43 12.59
C GLY A 154 -5.88 -2.43 11.58
N PHE A 155 -5.27 -1.25 11.42
CA PHE A 155 -5.75 -0.15 10.59
C PHE A 155 -4.76 0.14 9.45
N THR A 156 -4.64 -0.80 8.53
CA THR A 156 -3.65 -0.71 7.44
C THR A 156 -4.18 0.00 6.19
N ARG A 157 -5.47 0.27 6.11
CA ARG A 157 -6.09 0.85 4.91
C ARG A 157 -7.11 1.91 5.26
N VAL A 158 -7.11 2.99 4.49
CA VAL A 158 -8.21 3.97 4.48
C VAL A 158 -9.38 3.33 3.74
N SER A 159 -10.56 3.33 4.36
CA SER A 159 -11.83 2.95 3.72
C SER A 159 -12.52 4.19 3.14
N GLY A 160 -13.47 3.97 2.24
CA GLY A 160 -14.41 5.02 1.84
C GLY A 160 -15.25 5.49 3.03
N PRO A 161 -15.85 6.69 2.96
CA PRO A 161 -16.72 7.22 4.01
C PRO A 161 -17.95 6.34 4.19
N GLY A 162 -18.47 6.29 5.40
CA GLY A 162 -19.75 5.64 5.72
C GLY A 162 -20.88 6.26 4.89
N HIS A 163 -21.81 5.46 4.40
CA HIS A 163 -22.95 5.94 3.63
C HIS A 163 -24.26 5.35 4.12
N PHE A 164 -25.36 6.02 3.81
CA PHE A 164 -26.72 5.55 4.10
C PHE A 164 -27.63 5.69 2.88
N SER A 165 -28.65 4.85 2.81
CA SER A 165 -29.74 4.97 1.86
C SER A 165 -31.00 4.46 2.55
N ALA A 166 -31.82 5.36 3.06
CA ALA A 166 -33.04 5.04 3.80
C ALA A 166 -34.04 6.19 3.71
N GLY A 167 -35.34 5.87 3.77
CA GLY A 167 -36.41 6.88 3.83
C GLY A 167 -36.55 7.76 2.57
N GLY A 168 -36.05 7.29 1.42
CA GLY A 168 -36.00 8.08 0.17
C GLY A 168 -34.84 9.07 0.08
N GLU A 169 -33.97 9.06 1.07
CA GLU A 169 -32.74 9.86 1.12
C GLU A 169 -31.50 8.97 1.05
N ALA A 170 -30.42 9.49 0.48
CA ALA A 170 -29.12 8.84 0.43
C ALA A 170 -27.99 9.87 0.60
N GLY A 171 -26.93 9.49 1.26
CA GLY A 171 -25.80 10.39 1.53
C GLY A 171 -24.65 9.70 2.23
N PHE A 172 -23.66 10.49 2.64
CA PHE A 172 -22.55 10.04 3.45
C PHE A 172 -22.80 10.39 4.91
N ASP A 173 -22.47 9.47 5.80
CA ASP A 173 -22.68 9.59 7.23
C ASP A 173 -21.37 10.06 7.88
N ALA A 174 -21.30 11.35 8.21
CA ALA A 174 -20.11 11.95 8.81
C ALA A 174 -19.75 11.32 10.18
N ASP A 175 -20.73 10.81 10.91
CA ASP A 175 -20.50 10.17 12.23
C ASP A 175 -19.83 8.79 12.10
N LYS A 176 -19.91 8.20 10.92
CA LYS A 176 -19.25 6.93 10.57
C LYS A 176 -18.01 7.10 9.72
N ASP A 177 -17.59 8.34 9.44
CA ASP A 177 -16.38 8.59 8.71
C ASP A 177 -15.17 8.10 9.49
N THR A 178 -14.18 7.62 8.75
CA THR A 178 -12.92 7.19 9.31
C THR A 178 -12.07 8.38 9.75
N LEU A 179 -11.07 8.12 10.56
CA LEU A 179 -10.00 9.07 10.84
C LEU A 179 -9.17 9.31 9.59
N TYR A 180 -8.76 10.55 9.34
CA TYR A 180 -7.75 10.86 8.35
C TYR A 180 -6.45 11.36 9.01
N ILE A 181 -5.34 11.18 8.33
CA ILE A 181 -4.04 11.68 8.78
C ILE A 181 -3.75 12.96 8.00
N ASN A 182 -3.59 14.07 8.72
CA ASN A 182 -3.22 15.33 8.10
C ASN A 182 -1.73 15.35 7.70
N ALA A 183 -1.30 16.40 7.01
CA ALA A 183 0.08 16.59 6.54
C ALA A 183 1.14 16.58 7.67
N HIS A 184 0.72 16.73 8.92
CA HIS A 184 1.59 16.69 10.09
C HIS A 184 1.54 15.36 10.85
N GLY A 185 0.90 14.34 10.29
CA GLY A 185 0.82 12.99 10.89
C GLY A 185 -0.14 12.88 12.09
N THR A 186 -0.91 13.90 12.40
CA THR A 186 -1.96 13.81 13.43
C THR A 186 -3.25 13.29 12.83
N SER A 187 -3.88 12.35 13.51
CA SER A 187 -5.21 11.86 13.13
C SER A 187 -6.29 12.72 13.78
N THR A 188 -7.28 13.11 13.00
CA THR A 188 -8.48 13.79 13.48
C THR A 188 -9.71 13.08 12.98
N PRO A 189 -10.78 12.96 13.78
CA PRO A 189 -12.05 12.44 13.29
C PRO A 189 -12.63 13.39 12.26
N LEU A 190 -13.17 12.83 11.17
CA LEU A 190 -13.88 13.56 10.12
C LEU A 190 -15.33 13.85 10.55
N ASN A 191 -15.50 14.55 11.66
CA ASN A 191 -16.81 14.92 12.18
C ASN A 191 -17.24 16.34 11.78
N ASP A 192 -16.41 17.10 11.10
CA ASP A 192 -16.84 18.37 10.52
C ASP A 192 -17.34 18.16 9.10
N LYS A 193 -18.63 18.42 8.88
CA LYS A 193 -19.31 18.30 7.59
C LYS A 193 -18.68 19.12 6.46
N THR A 194 -17.88 20.11 6.80
CA THR A 194 -17.18 20.97 5.84
C THR A 194 -15.85 20.40 5.37
N GLU A 195 -15.22 19.49 6.11
CA GLU A 195 -13.92 18.92 5.78
C GLU A 195 -13.99 17.60 4.99
N THR A 196 -15.15 16.94 4.97
CA THR A 196 -15.32 15.63 4.32
C THR A 196 -15.01 15.66 2.82
N ALA A 197 -15.27 16.77 2.16
CA ALA A 197 -15.04 16.95 0.71
C ALA A 197 -13.57 17.22 0.36
N THR A 198 -12.79 17.78 1.28
CA THR A 198 -11.39 18.18 1.02
C THR A 198 -10.36 17.15 1.44
N SER A 199 -10.71 16.25 2.35
CA SER A 199 -9.80 15.22 2.85
C SER A 199 -9.66 13.99 1.95
N LEU A 200 -10.51 13.87 0.95
CA LEU A 200 -10.56 12.74 0.02
C LEU A 200 -10.07 13.09 -1.40
N SER A 201 -9.57 14.31 -1.61
CA SER A 201 -8.99 14.75 -2.88
C SER A 201 -7.53 14.36 -3.05
#